data_e56297d0954808fa6785a1c72ae9cc3c
#
_entry.id   e56297d0954808fa6785a1c72ae9cc3c
#
_cell.length_a   1.000
_cell.length_b   1.000
_cell.length_c   1.000
_cell.angle_alpha   90.00
_cell.angle_beta   90.00
_cell.angle_gamma   90.00
#
_symmetry.space_group_name_H-M   'P 1'
#
loop_
_entity.id
_entity.type
_entity.pdbx_description
1 polymer ?
#
loop_
_entity_poly.entity_id
_entity_poly.type
_entity_poly.pdbx_seq_one_letter_code
_entity_poly.pdbx_strand_id
1 'polypeptide(L)'
;MFFAVDAAIGGGISIADETADGNLMVKPFKLALAQSPGELAGPRARVDWLAATLSGIAKQKADLLVLPEMFLSGYYIGDAVHDRAEAADGPFAREIAALAARFGIAVLYGFAERADGLIYSAAQCFGPDGARLGGHRKLAIPPGFETGTYTAGAGCRLFELGGVKIAILICYDSEFTEPMRHVAGLGAELVAVPTALSAEWDWVARTMLPTRAYENGLFLAYANHAGHENGLDYLGASFIAAPDGRELARAGSGPEVLLAEIDPARVAAARARLPYLKDRKGLKLDAG
;
A
#
# COMPACT_ATOMS: atom_id res chain seq x y z
N MET A 1 9.10 -57.56 4.71
CA MET A 1 10.04 -57.37 3.59
C MET A 1 9.70 -56.05 2.92
N PHE A 2 10.51 -55.04 3.21
CA PHE A 2 10.97 -53.87 2.40
C PHE A 2 9.94 -53.16 1.51
N PHE A 3 9.83 -51.87 1.40
CA PHE A 3 10.66 -50.66 1.76
C PHE A 3 9.77 -49.45 1.90
N ALA A 4 10.18 -48.55 2.77
CA ALA A 4 9.71 -47.16 2.87
C ALA A 4 10.30 -46.29 1.75
N VAL A 5 9.60 -45.24 1.32
CA VAL A 5 10.19 -44.02 0.74
C VAL A 5 9.50 -42.82 1.33
N ASP A 6 10.25 -42.08 2.13
CA ASP A 6 9.96 -40.70 2.57
C ASP A 6 9.98 -39.74 1.39
N ALA A 7 9.05 -38.78 1.41
CA ALA A 7 9.22 -37.52 0.73
C ALA A 7 8.66 -36.41 1.64
N ALA A 8 9.55 -35.76 2.37
CA ALA A 8 9.27 -34.57 3.15
C ALA A 8 8.97 -33.39 2.22
N ILE A 9 7.80 -32.80 2.35
CA ILE A 9 7.49 -31.46 1.80
C ILE A 9 7.52 -30.50 2.99
N GLY A 10 8.60 -29.71 3.08
CA GLY A 10 8.76 -28.66 4.07
C GLY A 10 7.84 -27.48 3.77
N GLY A 11 6.66 -27.45 4.36
CA GLY A 11 5.86 -26.26 4.52
C GLY A 11 6.18 -25.65 5.88
N GLY A 12 6.79 -24.45 5.90
CA GLY A 12 7.04 -23.72 7.14
C GLY A 12 5.73 -23.34 7.81
N ILE A 13 5.40 -24.06 8.89
CA ILE A 13 4.28 -23.73 9.78
C ILE A 13 4.76 -22.62 10.70
N SER A 14 4.15 -21.43 10.63
CA SER A 14 4.31 -20.39 11.64
C SER A 14 3.80 -20.95 12.97
N ILE A 15 4.69 -21.08 13.94
CA ILE A 15 4.33 -21.55 15.29
C ILE A 15 3.61 -20.41 16.00
N ALA A 16 2.32 -20.57 16.26
CA ALA A 16 1.58 -19.73 17.20
C ALA A 16 1.95 -20.15 18.62
N ASP A 17 2.35 -19.20 19.47
CA ASP A 17 2.54 -19.45 20.89
C ASP A 17 1.16 -19.69 21.54
N GLU A 18 0.94 -20.89 22.07
CA GLU A 18 -0.25 -21.22 22.87
C GLU A 18 -0.10 -20.65 24.29
N THR A 19 -1.03 -19.79 24.69
CA THR A 19 -1.20 -19.43 26.10
C THR A 19 -2.11 -20.47 26.79
N ALA A 20 -1.97 -20.62 28.10
CA ALA A 20 -2.66 -21.62 28.91
C ALA A 20 -4.21 -21.62 28.86
N ASP A 21 -4.81 -20.66 28.16
CA ASP A 21 -6.27 -20.52 27.99
C ASP A 21 -6.78 -20.92 26.58
N GLY A 22 -5.95 -21.54 25.75
CA GLY A 22 -6.37 -22.03 24.42
C GLY A 22 -6.74 -20.94 23.41
N ASN A 23 -6.45 -19.68 23.69
CA ASN A 23 -6.68 -18.57 22.77
C ASN A 23 -5.41 -18.34 21.95
N LEU A 24 -5.42 -18.71 20.66
CA LEU A 24 -4.36 -18.41 19.71
C LEU A 24 -4.15 -16.89 19.65
N MET A 25 -3.12 -16.39 20.30
CA MET A 25 -2.71 -15.01 20.19
C MET A 25 -2.17 -14.79 18.78
N VAL A 26 -3.03 -14.31 17.89
CA VAL A 26 -2.60 -13.84 16.57
C VAL A 26 -1.66 -12.65 16.79
N LYS A 27 -0.39 -12.81 16.37
CA LYS A 27 0.59 -11.72 16.43
C LYS A 27 0.02 -10.50 15.70
N PRO A 28 -0.03 -9.31 16.33
CA PRO A 28 -0.55 -8.12 15.66
C PRO A 28 0.32 -7.78 14.44
N PHE A 29 -0.32 -7.51 13.30
CA PHE A 29 0.34 -7.08 12.10
C PHE A 29 0.81 -5.62 12.25
N LYS A 30 2.11 -5.38 12.11
CA LYS A 30 2.72 -4.07 12.28
C LYS A 30 2.93 -3.40 10.94
N LEU A 31 2.21 -2.32 10.72
CA LEU A 31 2.30 -1.48 9.54
C LEU A 31 3.21 -0.28 9.81
N ALA A 32 4.20 -0.09 8.95
CA ALA A 32 4.95 1.15 8.79
C ALA A 32 4.48 1.88 7.54
N LEU A 33 4.39 3.21 7.61
CA LEU A 33 4.01 4.06 6.50
C LEU A 33 5.00 5.22 6.44
N ALA A 34 5.73 5.35 5.33
CA ALA A 34 6.75 6.36 5.18
C ALA A 34 6.28 7.52 4.30
N GLN A 35 6.30 8.72 4.87
CA GLN A 35 6.17 9.99 4.17
C GLN A 35 7.55 10.43 3.70
N SER A 36 7.88 10.13 2.43
CA SER A 36 9.23 10.35 1.90
C SER A 36 9.43 11.80 1.44
N PRO A 37 10.67 12.32 1.46
CA PRO A 37 10.98 13.60 0.82
C PRO A 37 10.67 13.58 -0.69
N GLY A 38 10.03 14.61 -1.21
CA GLY A 38 9.76 14.77 -2.64
C GLY A 38 11.02 15.09 -3.44
N GLU A 39 11.92 15.89 -2.89
CA GLU A 39 13.14 16.42 -3.54
C GLU A 39 14.26 15.41 -3.79
N LEU A 40 14.08 14.14 -3.47
CA LEU A 40 15.10 13.11 -3.71
C LEU A 40 15.48 13.00 -5.20
N ALA A 41 16.76 13.15 -5.51
CA ALA A 41 17.28 13.29 -6.86
C ALA A 41 17.33 11.97 -7.65
N GLY A 42 16.16 11.41 -7.95
CA GLY A 42 16.03 10.24 -8.83
C GLY A 42 16.15 8.88 -8.11
N PRO A 43 16.10 7.78 -8.88
CA PRO A 43 15.92 6.42 -8.33
C PRO A 43 17.00 6.00 -7.34
N ARG A 44 18.27 6.31 -7.62
CA ARG A 44 19.37 5.92 -6.73
C ARG A 44 19.22 6.53 -5.33
N ALA A 45 19.03 7.87 -5.24
CA ALA A 45 18.85 8.52 -3.95
C ALA A 45 17.62 8.01 -3.18
N ARG A 46 16.56 7.63 -3.90
CA ARG A 46 15.35 7.09 -3.33
C ARG A 46 15.55 5.68 -2.75
N VAL A 47 16.29 4.82 -3.43
CA VAL A 47 16.65 3.49 -2.91
C VAL A 47 17.60 3.60 -1.71
N ASP A 48 18.56 4.53 -1.74
CA ASP A 48 19.48 4.78 -0.62
C ASP A 48 18.69 5.31 0.61
N TRP A 49 17.73 6.20 0.39
CA TRP A 49 16.81 6.67 1.45
C TRP A 49 15.95 5.54 2.01
N LEU A 50 15.42 4.65 1.15
CA LEU A 50 14.68 3.46 1.57
C LEU A 50 15.52 2.53 2.45
N ALA A 51 16.78 2.28 2.06
CA ALA A 51 17.69 1.45 2.83
C ALA A 51 17.96 2.03 4.24
N ALA A 52 18.13 3.34 4.34
CA ALA A 52 18.29 4.05 5.62
C ALA A 52 17.00 3.96 6.46
N THR A 53 15.84 4.15 5.83
CA THR A 53 14.51 4.04 6.48
C THR A 53 14.29 2.65 7.04
N LEU A 54 14.51 1.59 6.25
CA LEU A 54 14.39 0.20 6.69
C LEU A 54 15.33 -0.11 7.86
N SER A 55 16.58 0.37 7.80
CA SER A 55 17.52 0.25 8.91
C SER A 55 17.01 0.94 10.18
N GLY A 56 16.40 2.12 10.05
CA GLY A 56 15.84 2.89 11.16
C GLY A 56 14.67 2.18 11.86
N ILE A 57 13.82 1.48 11.08
CA ILE A 57 12.63 0.78 11.60
C ILE A 57 12.85 -0.71 11.87
N ALA A 58 14.03 -1.27 11.63
CA ALA A 58 14.28 -2.71 11.76
C ALA A 58 13.97 -3.23 13.17
N LYS A 59 14.23 -2.44 14.23
CA LYS A 59 13.97 -2.82 15.63
C LYS A 59 12.48 -2.87 15.97
N GLN A 60 11.64 -2.13 15.25
CA GLN A 60 10.18 -2.11 15.42
C GLN A 60 9.52 -3.37 14.90
N LYS A 61 10.23 -4.17 14.10
CA LYS A 61 9.73 -5.43 13.50
C LYS A 61 8.42 -5.19 12.74
N ALA A 62 8.40 -4.16 11.88
CA ALA A 62 7.27 -3.94 10.99
C ALA A 62 7.12 -5.11 10.02
N ASP A 63 5.89 -5.52 9.74
CA ASP A 63 5.60 -6.57 8.76
C ASP A 63 5.53 -6.00 7.34
N LEU A 64 5.08 -4.73 7.19
CA LEU A 64 4.96 -4.02 5.90
C LEU A 64 5.39 -2.56 6.05
N LEU A 65 6.18 -2.06 5.09
CA LEU A 65 6.43 -0.64 4.86
C LEU A 65 5.70 -0.21 3.58
N VAL A 66 4.84 0.83 3.69
CA VAL A 66 4.16 1.45 2.54
C VAL A 66 4.82 2.79 2.21
N LEU A 67 5.12 3.00 0.94
CA LEU A 67 5.77 4.18 0.37
C LEU A 67 4.83 4.91 -0.61
N PRO A 68 5.09 6.18 -0.94
CA PRO A 68 4.24 6.99 -1.82
C PRO A 68 4.12 6.50 -3.27
N GLU A 69 3.16 7.08 -4.00
CA GLU A 69 3.05 7.00 -5.45
C GLU A 69 4.32 7.53 -6.11
N MET A 70 4.76 6.85 -7.17
CA MET A 70 5.99 7.23 -7.89
C MET A 70 7.22 7.40 -6.99
N PHE A 71 7.25 6.75 -5.82
CA PHE A 71 8.37 6.84 -4.90
C PHE A 71 9.71 6.61 -5.59
N LEU A 72 9.81 5.59 -6.44
CA LEU A 72 11.09 5.25 -7.09
C LEU A 72 11.49 6.25 -8.17
N SER A 73 10.55 6.64 -9.04
CA SER A 73 10.83 7.46 -10.21
C SER A 73 10.86 8.96 -9.93
N GLY A 74 10.08 9.44 -8.96
CA GLY A 74 9.62 10.81 -8.80
C GLY A 74 8.27 10.99 -9.50
N TYR A 75 7.46 11.94 -9.03
CA TYR A 75 6.11 12.16 -9.52
C TYR A 75 6.04 13.34 -10.50
N TYR A 76 6.47 14.53 -10.06
CA TYR A 76 6.40 15.75 -10.88
C TYR A 76 7.73 16.02 -11.59
N ILE A 77 8.10 15.12 -12.50
CA ILE A 77 9.44 15.07 -13.13
C ILE A 77 9.42 15.31 -14.64
N GLY A 78 8.24 15.60 -15.24
CA GLY A 78 8.10 15.82 -16.67
C GLY A 78 8.64 14.64 -17.50
N ASP A 79 9.30 14.95 -18.61
CA ASP A 79 9.82 13.93 -19.56
C ASP A 79 10.85 12.97 -18.95
N ALA A 80 11.47 13.31 -17.81
CA ALA A 80 12.39 12.40 -17.15
C ALA A 80 11.74 11.07 -16.72
N VAL A 81 10.41 10.98 -16.70
CA VAL A 81 9.70 9.72 -16.47
C VAL A 81 10.05 8.67 -17.52
N HIS A 82 10.27 9.09 -18.77
CA HIS A 82 10.64 8.18 -19.85
C HIS A 82 11.98 7.47 -19.61
N ASP A 83 12.93 8.14 -18.97
CA ASP A 83 14.24 7.57 -18.64
C ASP A 83 14.22 6.76 -17.34
N ARG A 84 13.31 7.10 -16.41
CA ARG A 84 13.22 6.48 -15.08
C ARG A 84 12.24 5.33 -14.99
N ALA A 85 11.37 5.15 -15.99
CA ALA A 85 10.44 4.04 -16.04
C ALA A 85 11.18 2.72 -16.28
N GLU A 86 10.94 1.72 -15.44
CA GLU A 86 11.52 0.38 -15.55
C GLU A 86 10.46 -0.72 -15.58
N ALA A 87 10.85 -1.93 -15.99
CA ALA A 87 9.98 -3.09 -15.88
C ALA A 87 9.71 -3.44 -14.40
N ALA A 88 8.63 -4.16 -14.13
CA ALA A 88 8.27 -4.58 -12.77
C ALA A 88 9.35 -5.43 -12.07
N ASP A 89 10.25 -6.05 -12.85
CA ASP A 89 11.43 -6.78 -12.41
C ASP A 89 12.74 -6.06 -12.78
N GLY A 90 12.70 -4.75 -12.97
CA GLY A 90 13.82 -3.91 -13.36
C GLY A 90 14.96 -3.89 -12.32
N PRO A 91 16.06 -3.19 -12.63
CA PRO A 91 17.23 -3.20 -11.76
C PRO A 91 16.94 -2.66 -10.35
N PHE A 92 16.23 -1.55 -10.22
CA PHE A 92 15.87 -1.00 -8.91
C PHE A 92 14.81 -1.83 -8.19
N ALA A 93 13.87 -2.45 -8.93
CA ALA A 93 12.91 -3.40 -8.36
C ALA A 93 13.64 -4.57 -7.69
N ARG A 94 14.67 -5.13 -8.33
CA ARG A 94 15.52 -6.20 -7.73
C ARG A 94 16.28 -5.74 -6.50
N GLU A 95 16.79 -4.49 -6.49
CA GLU A 95 17.45 -3.93 -5.30
C GLU A 95 16.46 -3.75 -4.14
N ILE A 96 15.24 -3.26 -4.41
CA ILE A 96 14.20 -3.12 -3.38
C ILE A 96 13.77 -4.49 -2.84
N ALA A 97 13.64 -5.50 -3.71
CA ALA A 97 13.40 -6.88 -3.29
C ALA A 97 14.50 -7.41 -2.37
N ALA A 98 15.76 -7.15 -2.71
CA ALA A 98 16.91 -7.54 -1.87
C ALA A 98 16.92 -6.79 -0.53
N LEU A 99 16.53 -5.52 -0.49
CA LEU A 99 16.37 -4.76 0.75
C LEU A 99 15.24 -5.34 1.62
N ALA A 100 14.08 -5.66 1.03
CA ALA A 100 12.99 -6.32 1.74
C ALA A 100 13.46 -7.62 2.39
N ALA A 101 14.14 -8.47 1.64
CA ALA A 101 14.71 -9.73 2.15
C ALA A 101 15.77 -9.49 3.25
N ARG A 102 16.68 -8.54 3.05
CA ARG A 102 17.74 -8.21 4.02
C ARG A 102 17.19 -7.79 5.37
N PHE A 103 16.12 -6.98 5.39
CA PHE A 103 15.54 -6.46 6.62
C PHE A 103 14.40 -7.32 7.16
N GLY A 104 13.91 -8.29 6.37
CA GLY A 104 12.76 -9.14 6.74
C GLY A 104 11.45 -8.33 6.86
N ILE A 105 11.33 -7.23 6.08
CA ILE A 105 10.18 -6.32 6.08
C ILE A 105 9.64 -6.25 4.65
N ALA A 106 8.35 -6.54 4.45
CA ALA A 106 7.73 -6.34 3.15
C ALA A 106 7.74 -4.86 2.75
N VAL A 107 7.98 -4.56 1.47
CA VAL A 107 8.06 -3.19 0.95
C VAL A 107 7.07 -3.00 -0.19
N LEU A 108 6.12 -2.08 0.01
CA LEU A 108 5.17 -1.63 -1.00
C LEU A 108 5.52 -0.22 -1.45
N TYR A 109 5.74 -0.02 -2.75
CA TYR A 109 6.18 1.27 -3.29
C TYR A 109 5.58 1.57 -4.66
N GLY A 110 5.45 2.87 -4.97
CA GLY A 110 5.02 3.39 -6.27
C GLY A 110 6.21 3.61 -7.22
N PHE A 111 5.99 3.38 -8.51
CA PHE A 111 7.00 3.59 -9.56
C PHE A 111 6.36 3.78 -10.94
N ALA A 112 7.11 4.34 -11.89
CA ALA A 112 6.75 4.35 -13.29
C ALA A 112 7.07 2.96 -13.89
N GLU A 113 6.05 2.16 -14.19
CA GLU A 113 6.23 0.86 -14.82
C GLU A 113 6.24 1.00 -16.33
N ARG A 114 7.29 0.47 -16.97
CA ARG A 114 7.35 0.30 -18.42
C ARG A 114 6.96 -1.12 -18.80
N ALA A 115 5.89 -1.26 -19.57
CA ALA A 115 5.44 -2.54 -20.11
C ALA A 115 4.81 -2.35 -21.48
N ASP A 116 5.10 -3.23 -22.42
CA ASP A 116 4.51 -3.26 -23.78
C ASP A 116 4.60 -1.91 -24.53
N GLY A 117 5.69 -1.17 -24.33
CA GLY A 117 5.91 0.16 -24.91
C GLY A 117 5.13 1.30 -24.25
N LEU A 118 4.35 1.01 -23.21
CA LEU A 118 3.56 1.96 -22.45
C LEU A 118 4.18 2.24 -21.09
N ILE A 119 3.77 3.37 -20.46
CA ILE A 119 4.15 3.73 -19.10
C ILE A 119 2.89 3.78 -18.24
N TYR A 120 2.98 3.19 -17.06
CA TYR A 120 1.91 3.14 -16.06
C TYR A 120 2.36 3.79 -14.76
N SER A 121 1.49 4.55 -14.11
CA SER A 121 1.61 4.76 -12.67
C SER A 121 1.28 3.45 -11.98
N ALA A 122 2.27 2.82 -11.36
CA ALA A 122 2.14 1.50 -10.77
C ALA A 122 2.66 1.45 -9.33
N ALA A 123 2.19 0.47 -8.58
CA ALA A 123 2.73 0.11 -7.29
C ALA A 123 2.87 -1.42 -7.19
N GLN A 124 3.87 -1.88 -6.46
CA GLN A 124 4.07 -3.30 -6.19
C GLN A 124 4.60 -3.54 -4.78
N CYS A 125 4.42 -4.77 -4.31
CA CYS A 125 4.87 -5.23 -3.01
C CYS A 125 5.82 -6.41 -3.14
N PHE A 126 6.99 -6.30 -2.52
CA PHE A 126 7.89 -7.43 -2.27
C PHE A 126 7.74 -7.89 -0.83
N GLY A 127 7.69 -9.20 -0.62
CA GLY A 127 7.61 -9.85 0.68
C GLY A 127 8.92 -9.79 1.48
N PRO A 128 8.89 -10.21 2.75
CA PRO A 128 10.06 -10.23 3.62
C PRO A 128 11.14 -11.25 3.18
N ASP A 129 10.86 -12.04 2.17
CA ASP A 129 11.78 -12.96 1.48
C ASP A 129 12.27 -12.41 0.12
N GLY A 130 11.81 -11.22 -0.27
CA GLY A 130 12.08 -10.60 -1.56
C GLY A 130 11.20 -11.11 -2.72
N ALA A 131 10.28 -12.04 -2.48
CA ALA A 131 9.34 -12.49 -3.50
C ALA A 131 8.29 -11.39 -3.79
N ARG A 132 7.88 -11.27 -5.06
CA ARG A 132 6.82 -10.33 -5.43
C ARG A 132 5.46 -10.87 -4.99
N LEU A 133 4.77 -10.18 -4.10
CA LEU A 133 3.46 -10.57 -3.56
C LEU A 133 2.30 -10.07 -4.42
N GLY A 134 2.39 -8.85 -4.94
CA GLY A 134 1.32 -8.24 -5.72
C GLY A 134 1.73 -6.93 -6.37
N GLY A 135 0.81 -6.38 -7.17
CA GLY A 135 0.99 -5.08 -7.82
C GLY A 135 -0.32 -4.57 -8.37
N HIS A 136 -0.34 -3.28 -8.67
CA HIS A 136 -1.48 -2.56 -9.19
C HIS A 136 -0.99 -1.47 -10.16
N ARG A 137 -1.72 -1.24 -11.24
CA ARG A 137 -1.57 -0.10 -12.14
C ARG A 137 -2.74 0.84 -11.92
N LYS A 138 -2.49 2.12 -11.77
CA LYS A 138 -3.50 3.16 -11.52
C LYS A 138 -4.63 3.06 -12.54
N LEU A 139 -5.87 2.98 -12.07
CA LEU A 139 -7.05 2.79 -12.91
C LEU A 139 -7.54 4.09 -13.52
N ALA A 140 -7.57 5.14 -12.69
CA ALA A 140 -8.08 6.45 -13.05
C ALA A 140 -6.91 7.45 -13.18
N ILE A 141 -6.72 7.99 -14.37
CA ILE A 141 -5.70 9.01 -14.64
C ILE A 141 -6.35 10.38 -14.42
N PRO A 142 -5.88 11.19 -13.43
CA PRO A 142 -6.41 12.50 -13.21
C PRO A 142 -6.10 13.45 -14.39
N PRO A 143 -6.93 14.46 -14.63
CA PRO A 143 -6.63 15.48 -15.63
C PRO A 143 -5.35 16.23 -15.26
N GLY A 144 -4.64 16.74 -16.28
CA GLY A 144 -3.39 17.46 -16.11
C GLY A 144 -2.21 16.73 -16.70
N PHE A 145 -1.03 16.83 -16.05
CA PHE A 145 0.23 16.31 -16.61
C PHE A 145 0.28 14.78 -16.70
N GLU A 146 -0.53 14.07 -15.93
CA GLU A 146 -0.61 12.60 -16.05
C GLU A 146 -1.30 12.15 -17.34
N THR A 147 -2.23 12.97 -17.87
CA THR A 147 -2.95 12.68 -19.11
C THR A 147 -1.98 12.67 -20.30
N GLY A 148 -1.95 11.55 -21.03
CA GLY A 148 -1.03 11.35 -22.17
C GLY A 148 0.35 10.85 -21.78
N THR A 149 0.73 10.92 -20.48
CA THR A 149 1.97 10.34 -19.97
C THR A 149 1.76 8.90 -19.52
N TYR A 150 0.70 8.64 -18.75
CA TYR A 150 0.41 7.32 -18.21
C TYR A 150 -0.79 6.67 -18.86
N THR A 151 -0.72 5.36 -18.97
CA THR A 151 -1.81 4.50 -19.43
C THR A 151 -2.59 3.99 -18.21
N ALA A 152 -3.91 3.98 -18.29
CA ALA A 152 -4.76 3.40 -17.26
C ALA A 152 -4.57 1.89 -17.17
N GLY A 153 -4.54 1.38 -15.94
CA GLY A 153 -4.53 -0.04 -15.63
C GLY A 153 -5.90 -0.68 -15.75
N ALA A 154 -5.98 -1.96 -15.38
CA ALA A 154 -7.23 -2.71 -15.37
C ALA A 154 -7.29 -3.65 -14.16
N GLY A 155 -8.43 -3.61 -13.47
CA GLY A 155 -8.77 -4.51 -12.37
C GLY A 155 -7.99 -4.26 -11.08
N CYS A 156 -8.53 -4.81 -9.99
CA CYS A 156 -7.92 -4.78 -8.67
C CYS A 156 -7.70 -6.21 -8.20
N ARG A 157 -6.58 -6.45 -7.53
CA ARG A 157 -6.23 -7.77 -6.97
C ARG A 157 -5.84 -7.62 -5.52
N LEU A 158 -6.07 -8.69 -4.75
CA LEU A 158 -5.61 -8.80 -3.38
C LEU A 158 -4.39 -9.72 -3.34
N PHE A 159 -3.53 -9.46 -2.36
CA PHE A 159 -2.53 -10.41 -1.90
C PHE A 159 -2.64 -10.55 -0.38
N GLU A 160 -1.99 -11.56 0.17
CA GLU A 160 -1.99 -11.81 1.60
C GLU A 160 -0.57 -11.67 2.16
N LEU A 161 -0.46 -11.05 3.33
CA LEU A 161 0.79 -10.92 4.07
C LEU A 161 0.49 -11.02 5.56
N GLY A 162 1.14 -11.94 6.26
CA GLY A 162 0.96 -12.10 7.71
C GLY A 162 -0.49 -12.35 8.14
N GLY A 163 -1.30 -13.00 7.30
CA GLY A 163 -2.73 -13.27 7.54
C GLY A 163 -3.66 -12.08 7.25
N VAL A 164 -3.14 -10.95 6.75
CA VAL A 164 -3.92 -9.77 6.36
C VAL A 164 -4.12 -9.74 4.84
N LYS A 165 -5.37 -9.58 4.39
CA LYS A 165 -5.72 -9.42 2.97
C LYS A 165 -5.58 -7.96 2.56
N ILE A 166 -4.65 -7.68 1.66
CA ILE A 166 -4.23 -6.33 1.28
C ILE A 166 -4.59 -6.06 -0.19
N ALA A 167 -5.21 -4.90 -0.44
CA ALA A 167 -5.36 -4.33 -1.77
C ALA A 167 -4.47 -3.10 -1.93
N ILE A 168 -4.06 -2.82 -3.17
CA ILE A 168 -3.39 -1.58 -3.54
C ILE A 168 -4.36 -0.77 -4.41
N LEU A 169 -4.54 0.50 -4.07
CA LEU A 169 -5.14 1.53 -4.92
C LEU A 169 -4.19 2.73 -4.95
N ILE A 170 -4.08 3.43 -6.09
CA ILE A 170 -3.11 4.52 -6.21
C ILE A 170 -3.84 5.86 -6.27
N CYS A 171 -3.57 6.71 -5.27
CA CYS A 171 -3.97 8.12 -5.22
C CYS A 171 -5.43 8.32 -5.67
N TYR A 172 -5.65 8.88 -6.86
CA TYR A 172 -6.95 9.20 -7.45
C TYR A 172 -7.92 8.01 -7.52
N ASP A 173 -7.44 6.76 -7.65
CA ASP A 173 -8.29 5.57 -7.58
C ASP A 173 -9.10 5.51 -6.28
N SER A 174 -8.50 5.93 -5.18
CA SER A 174 -9.10 5.86 -3.84
C SER A 174 -10.16 6.94 -3.58
N GLU A 175 -10.21 7.97 -4.42
CA GLU A 175 -11.22 9.02 -4.35
C GLU A 175 -12.58 8.54 -4.87
N PHE A 176 -12.60 7.51 -5.74
CA PHE A 176 -13.82 6.87 -6.21
C PHE A 176 -14.31 5.81 -5.22
N THR A 177 -15.63 5.79 -5.03
CA THR A 177 -16.30 4.80 -4.16
C THR A 177 -16.18 3.38 -4.73
N GLU A 178 -16.18 3.26 -6.05
CA GLU A 178 -16.29 1.99 -6.78
C GLU A 178 -15.07 1.09 -6.56
N PRO A 179 -13.80 1.51 -6.80
CA PRO A 179 -12.64 0.68 -6.52
C PRO A 179 -12.52 0.31 -5.04
N MET A 180 -12.76 1.29 -4.13
CA MET A 180 -12.72 1.05 -2.69
C MET A 180 -13.75 0.01 -2.27
N ARG A 181 -14.99 0.14 -2.77
CA ARG A 181 -16.08 -0.80 -2.50
C ARG A 181 -15.82 -2.16 -3.12
N HIS A 182 -15.21 -2.19 -4.30
CA HIS A 182 -14.86 -3.43 -5.00
C HIS A 182 -13.86 -4.25 -4.19
N VAL A 183 -12.72 -3.66 -3.80
CA VAL A 183 -11.70 -4.39 -3.02
C VAL A 183 -12.21 -4.81 -1.64
N ALA A 184 -13.03 -3.98 -0.98
CA ALA A 184 -13.70 -4.36 0.26
C ALA A 184 -14.63 -5.57 0.05
N GLY A 185 -15.35 -5.62 -1.08
CA GLY A 185 -16.20 -6.74 -1.48
C GLY A 185 -15.45 -8.02 -1.79
N LEU A 186 -14.20 -7.92 -2.25
CA LEU A 186 -13.27 -9.05 -2.43
C LEU A 186 -12.69 -9.54 -1.10
N GLY A 187 -12.90 -8.82 -0.01
CA GLY A 187 -12.46 -9.18 1.33
C GLY A 187 -11.20 -8.47 1.82
N ALA A 188 -10.78 -7.38 1.17
CA ALA A 188 -9.64 -6.57 1.66
C ALA A 188 -9.88 -6.12 3.11
N GLU A 189 -8.85 -6.26 3.94
CA GLU A 189 -8.82 -5.84 5.33
C GLU A 189 -7.99 -4.57 5.50
N LEU A 190 -6.97 -4.41 4.65
CA LEU A 190 -6.15 -3.21 4.51
C LEU A 190 -6.14 -2.76 3.04
N VAL A 191 -6.36 -1.47 2.81
CA VAL A 191 -6.07 -0.84 1.52
C VAL A 191 -4.85 0.06 1.69
N ALA A 192 -3.78 -0.27 0.98
CA ALA A 192 -2.59 0.57 0.88
C ALA A 192 -2.77 1.54 -0.29
N VAL A 193 -2.60 2.84 -0.02
CA VAL A 193 -2.79 3.91 -1.00
C VAL A 193 -1.50 4.73 -1.12
N PRO A 194 -0.55 4.31 -1.97
CA PRO A 194 0.49 5.20 -2.45
C PRO A 194 -0.12 6.43 -3.11
N THR A 195 0.30 7.63 -2.71
CA THR A 195 -0.23 8.90 -3.24
C THR A 195 0.85 9.96 -3.41
N ALA A 196 0.56 10.96 -4.24
CA ALA A 196 1.38 12.16 -4.47
C ALA A 196 0.47 13.40 -4.49
N LEU A 197 -0.16 13.66 -3.33
CA LEU A 197 -1.16 14.71 -3.18
C LEU A 197 -0.50 16.06 -2.88
N SER A 198 -0.83 17.07 -3.69
CA SER A 198 -0.38 18.45 -3.45
C SER A 198 -1.13 19.14 -2.31
N ALA A 199 -0.53 20.20 -1.80
CA ALA A 199 -1.01 20.92 -0.62
C ALA A 199 -2.43 21.52 -0.78
N GLU A 200 -2.87 21.79 -2.01
CA GLU A 200 -4.19 22.35 -2.30
C GLU A 200 -5.36 21.38 -2.09
N TRP A 201 -5.08 20.07 -2.02
CA TRP A 201 -6.10 19.00 -1.92
C TRP A 201 -6.23 18.41 -0.52
N ASP A 202 -6.00 19.19 0.54
CA ASP A 202 -5.96 18.70 1.92
C ASP A 202 -7.28 18.04 2.35
N TRP A 203 -8.40 18.47 1.81
CA TRP A 203 -9.73 17.89 2.09
C TRP A 203 -9.81 16.39 1.73
N VAL A 204 -9.12 15.99 0.66
CA VAL A 204 -9.04 14.58 0.26
C VAL A 204 -8.44 13.75 1.38
N ALA A 205 -7.24 14.12 1.86
CA ALA A 205 -6.53 13.38 2.90
C ALA A 205 -7.19 13.47 4.28
N ARG A 206 -7.85 14.62 4.59
CA ARG A 206 -8.38 14.85 5.96
C ARG A 206 -9.82 14.40 6.15
N THR A 207 -10.60 14.30 5.08
CA THR A 207 -12.04 14.01 5.19
C THR A 207 -12.46 12.85 4.31
N MET A 208 -12.17 12.92 3.01
CA MET A 208 -12.66 11.93 2.05
C MET A 208 -12.11 10.53 2.34
N LEU A 209 -10.80 10.40 2.48
CA LEU A 209 -10.15 9.09 2.61
C LEU A 209 -10.42 8.40 3.96
N PRO A 210 -10.42 9.09 5.13
CA PRO A 210 -10.89 8.47 6.37
C PRO A 210 -12.33 7.95 6.29
N THR A 211 -13.21 8.66 5.54
CA THR A 211 -14.58 8.21 5.28
C THR A 211 -14.59 6.91 4.46
N ARG A 212 -13.65 6.73 3.50
CA ARG A 212 -13.52 5.47 2.75
C ARG A 212 -13.21 4.28 3.65
N ALA A 213 -12.34 4.46 4.65
CA ALA A 213 -12.06 3.40 5.63
C ALA A 213 -13.33 3.01 6.42
N TYR A 214 -14.06 4.00 6.90
CA TYR A 214 -15.29 3.81 7.68
C TYR A 214 -16.39 3.10 6.88
N GLU A 215 -16.78 3.62 5.73
CA GLU A 215 -17.89 3.11 4.94
C GLU A 215 -17.65 1.71 4.34
N ASN A 216 -16.40 1.24 4.32
CA ASN A 216 -16.00 -0.07 3.85
C ASN A 216 -15.57 -1.01 4.98
N GLY A 217 -15.47 -0.49 6.21
CA GLY A 217 -15.07 -1.25 7.40
C GLY A 217 -13.71 -1.92 7.19
N LEU A 218 -12.67 -1.15 6.80
CA LEU A 218 -11.32 -1.65 6.54
C LEU A 218 -10.26 -0.65 7.07
N PHE A 219 -9.03 -1.12 7.22
CA PHE A 219 -7.90 -0.23 7.45
C PHE A 219 -7.48 0.44 6.15
N LEU A 220 -7.01 1.70 6.24
CA LEU A 220 -6.50 2.44 5.11
C LEU A 220 -5.15 3.07 5.48
N ALA A 221 -4.13 2.80 4.65
CA ALA A 221 -2.79 3.37 4.78
C ALA A 221 -2.53 4.31 3.61
N TYR A 222 -2.57 5.61 3.85
CA TYR A 222 -2.42 6.68 2.85
C TYR A 222 -1.01 7.27 2.93
N ALA A 223 -0.13 6.89 2.00
CA ALA A 223 1.28 7.27 1.99
C ALA A 223 1.54 8.38 0.97
N ASN A 224 1.82 9.59 1.44
CA ASN A 224 2.14 10.76 0.64
C ASN A 224 3.62 11.14 0.70
N HIS A 225 4.07 11.96 -0.23
CA HIS A 225 5.34 12.68 -0.14
C HIS A 225 5.25 13.89 0.79
N ALA A 226 6.42 14.40 1.20
CA ALA A 226 6.60 15.63 1.94
C ALA A 226 7.49 16.60 1.19
N GLY A 227 7.39 17.88 1.50
CA GLY A 227 8.26 18.93 0.94
C GLY A 227 7.90 19.26 -0.51
N HIS A 228 8.90 19.38 -1.36
CA HIS A 228 8.77 19.97 -2.70
C HIS A 228 9.37 19.07 -3.78
N GLU A 229 8.84 19.09 -5.01
CA GLU A 229 9.42 18.46 -6.19
C GLU A 229 9.13 19.31 -7.45
N ASN A 230 10.15 19.92 -8.04
CA ASN A 230 10.08 20.65 -9.32
C ASN A 230 8.90 21.65 -9.45
N GLY A 231 8.55 22.38 -8.39
CA GLY A 231 7.44 23.35 -8.39
C GLY A 231 6.13 22.81 -7.81
N LEU A 232 6.08 21.56 -7.41
CA LEU A 232 4.93 20.97 -6.71
C LEU A 232 5.21 20.89 -5.20
N ASP A 233 4.35 21.52 -4.40
CA ASP A 233 4.37 21.40 -2.93
C ASP A 233 3.45 20.26 -2.51
N TYR A 234 4.02 19.26 -1.82
CA TYR A 234 3.25 18.14 -1.27
C TYR A 234 2.59 18.48 0.05
N LEU A 235 1.38 17.96 0.26
CA LEU A 235 0.65 18.14 1.52
C LEU A 235 1.35 17.50 2.71
N GLY A 236 2.09 16.40 2.51
CA GLY A 236 2.41 15.50 3.60
C GLY A 236 1.15 14.81 4.11
N ALA A 237 0.86 14.93 5.41
CA ALA A 237 -0.37 14.47 6.05
C ALA A 237 -0.72 13.00 5.79
N SER A 238 0.29 12.15 5.53
CA SER A 238 0.13 10.69 5.46
C SER A 238 -0.56 10.18 6.71
N PHE A 239 -1.41 9.14 6.58
CA PHE A 239 -2.15 8.65 7.74
C PHE A 239 -2.51 7.17 7.63
N ILE A 240 -2.82 6.58 8.79
CA ILE A 240 -3.37 5.24 8.92
C ILE A 240 -4.73 5.36 9.61
N ALA A 241 -5.80 4.96 8.92
CA ALA A 241 -7.15 4.93 9.48
C ALA A 241 -7.60 3.50 9.80
N ALA A 242 -8.38 3.38 10.88
CA ALA A 242 -9.00 2.14 11.32
C ALA A 242 -10.39 1.93 10.68
N PRO A 243 -10.97 0.72 10.76
CA PRO A 243 -12.29 0.40 10.20
C PRO A 243 -13.45 1.20 10.80
N ASP A 244 -13.26 1.85 11.94
CA ASP A 244 -14.21 2.75 12.59
C ASP A 244 -14.03 4.23 12.17
N GLY A 245 -13.15 4.50 11.19
CA GLY A 245 -12.84 5.82 10.65
C GLY A 245 -11.88 6.64 11.51
N ARG A 246 -11.45 6.13 12.67
CA ARG A 246 -10.49 6.83 13.52
C ARG A 246 -9.09 6.72 12.95
N GLU A 247 -8.34 7.80 13.04
CA GLU A 247 -6.93 7.78 12.70
C GLU A 247 -6.12 7.11 13.81
N LEU A 248 -5.28 6.14 13.42
CA LEU A 248 -4.31 5.52 14.33
C LEU A 248 -3.03 6.34 14.41
N ALA A 249 -2.65 6.97 13.31
CA ALA A 249 -1.51 7.85 13.19
C ALA A 249 -1.69 8.82 12.03
N ARG A 250 -1.15 10.03 12.14
CA ARG A 250 -1.06 11.02 11.06
C ARG A 250 0.27 11.78 11.15
N ALA A 251 0.93 11.91 10.01
CA ALA A 251 2.15 12.69 9.84
C ALA A 251 1.87 14.19 9.73
N GLY A 252 2.87 14.99 10.02
CA GLY A 252 2.91 16.41 9.73
C GLY A 252 3.17 16.69 8.26
N SER A 253 3.83 17.85 7.97
CA SER A 253 4.20 18.25 6.61
C SER A 253 5.60 17.80 6.18
N GLY A 254 6.46 17.41 7.11
CA GLY A 254 7.84 16.97 6.85
C GLY A 254 7.97 15.45 6.66
N PRO A 255 9.14 14.96 6.24
CA PRO A 255 9.40 13.53 6.15
C PRO A 255 9.25 12.83 7.49
N GLU A 256 8.50 11.72 7.52
CA GLU A 256 8.18 11.01 8.77
C GLU A 256 7.86 9.53 8.48
N VAL A 257 8.05 8.66 9.47
CA VAL A 257 7.59 7.26 9.42
C VAL A 257 6.59 7.02 10.54
N LEU A 258 5.37 6.67 10.16
CA LEU A 258 4.30 6.28 11.07
C LEU A 258 4.33 4.77 11.33
N LEU A 259 3.91 4.36 12.52
CA LEU A 259 3.76 2.97 12.92
C LEU A 259 2.38 2.75 13.51
N ALA A 260 1.71 1.66 13.13
CA ALA A 260 0.44 1.24 13.72
C ALA A 260 0.31 -0.28 13.73
N GLU A 261 -0.48 -0.80 14.65
CA GLU A 261 -0.89 -2.20 14.66
C GLU A 261 -2.22 -2.37 13.95
N ILE A 262 -2.27 -3.34 13.05
CA ILE A 262 -3.44 -3.73 12.28
C ILE A 262 -3.97 -5.03 12.87
N ASP A 263 -5.20 -5.00 13.39
CA ASP A 263 -5.89 -6.18 13.90
C ASP A 263 -7.09 -6.50 12.99
N PRO A 264 -7.04 -7.59 12.20
CA PRO A 264 -8.15 -8.01 11.34
C PRO A 264 -9.46 -8.22 12.09
N ALA A 265 -9.42 -8.56 13.38
CA ALA A 265 -10.64 -8.70 14.17
C ALA A 265 -11.45 -7.40 14.26
N ARG A 266 -10.79 -6.23 14.20
CA ARG A 266 -11.47 -4.93 14.14
C ARG A 266 -12.25 -4.73 12.84
N VAL A 267 -11.78 -5.30 11.72
CA VAL A 267 -12.50 -5.30 10.43
C VAL A 267 -13.77 -6.12 10.56
N ALA A 268 -13.66 -7.34 11.09
CA ALA A 268 -14.81 -8.21 11.31
C ALA A 268 -15.84 -7.55 12.24
N ALA A 269 -15.40 -6.95 13.34
CA ALA A 269 -16.28 -6.26 14.30
C ALA A 269 -16.97 -5.04 13.66
N ALA A 270 -16.26 -4.21 12.88
CA ALA A 270 -16.82 -3.05 12.20
C ALA A 270 -17.90 -3.47 11.17
N ARG A 271 -17.62 -4.50 10.36
CA ARG A 271 -18.57 -5.03 9.36
C ARG A 271 -19.78 -5.76 9.97
N ALA A 272 -19.61 -6.36 11.15
CA ALA A 272 -20.73 -6.93 11.91
C ALA A 272 -21.63 -5.84 12.48
N ARG A 273 -21.05 -4.74 13.01
CA ARG A 273 -21.79 -3.62 13.59
C ARG A 273 -22.56 -2.81 12.55
N LEU A 274 -21.95 -2.56 11.37
CA LEU A 274 -22.54 -1.81 10.25
C LEU A 274 -22.29 -2.58 8.94
N PRO A 275 -23.21 -3.48 8.55
CA PRO A 275 -23.00 -4.40 7.44
C PRO A 275 -23.25 -3.76 6.07
N TYR A 276 -22.68 -2.56 5.80
CA TYR A 276 -22.85 -1.79 4.56
C TYR A 276 -22.59 -2.62 3.29
N LEU A 277 -21.58 -3.50 3.30
CA LEU A 277 -21.26 -4.36 2.15
C LEU A 277 -22.37 -5.37 1.83
N LYS A 278 -23.15 -5.79 2.85
CA LYS A 278 -24.31 -6.68 2.69
C LYS A 278 -25.54 -5.88 2.31
N ASP A 279 -25.86 -4.83 3.06
CA ASP A 279 -27.12 -4.10 2.96
C ASP A 279 -27.25 -3.36 1.62
N ARG A 280 -26.12 -2.85 1.06
CA ARG A 280 -26.12 -2.21 -0.26
C ARG A 280 -26.70 -3.07 -1.39
N LYS A 281 -26.58 -4.41 -1.26
CA LYS A 281 -27.11 -5.34 -2.27
C LYS A 281 -28.64 -5.36 -2.32
N GLY A 282 -29.28 -4.91 -1.25
CA GLY A 282 -30.74 -4.81 -1.16
C GLY A 282 -31.32 -3.43 -1.56
N LEU A 283 -30.44 -2.45 -1.86
CA LEU A 283 -30.90 -1.13 -2.28
C LEU A 283 -31.54 -1.21 -3.67
N LYS A 284 -32.76 -0.69 -3.78
CA LYS A 284 -33.46 -0.53 -5.06
C LYS A 284 -33.11 0.87 -5.61
N LEU A 285 -32.24 0.89 -6.59
CA LEU A 285 -31.71 2.14 -7.18
C LEU A 285 -32.28 2.37 -8.60
N ASP A 286 -33.43 1.74 -8.91
CA ASP A 286 -34.06 1.91 -10.21
C ASP A 286 -34.47 3.37 -10.38
N ALA A 287 -33.99 3.99 -11.44
CA ALA A 287 -34.57 5.22 -11.94
C ALA A 287 -35.94 4.84 -12.53
N GLY A 288 -37.01 5.27 -11.92
CA GLY A 288 -38.37 5.03 -12.36
C GLY A 288 -38.64 5.58 -13.77
#